data_c34c3ad121d84e424afc473e2243428b
#
_entry.id   c34c3ad121d84e424afc473e2243428b
#
_cell.length_a   1.000
_cell.length_b   1.000
_cell.length_c   1.000
_cell.angle_alpha   90.00
_cell.angle_beta   90.00
_cell.angle_gamma   90.00
#
_symmetry.space_group_name_H-M   'P 1'
#
loop_
_entity.id
_entity.type
_entity.pdbx_description
1 polymer ?
#
loop_
_entity_poly.entity_id
_entity_poly.type
_entity_poly.pdbx_seq_one_letter_code
_entity_poly.pdbx_strand_id
1 'polypeptide(L)'
;MLVPDCGYSSILIMKKYYYIVVCMLCMMSSCKSKEQVVETAAYHDYQIECLGTNIDGTQTLKIWASGSNRADAIEQAKKTAVYEVTFSGIKSGSTSCNAYPVIDEANAVKKYEDYFNKFFSNGGAYKKYVSIQNQEKSDMEELKGKDRSIFGIIVNVNRSELRKHFEKDNIIVK
;
A
#
# COMPACT_ATOMS: atom_id res chain seq x y z
N MET A 1 52.93 -53.30 23.26
CA MET A 1 51.96 -52.66 24.18
C MET A 1 51.36 -51.48 23.45
N LEU A 2 50.17 -51.65 22.88
CA LEU A 2 49.48 -50.63 22.07
C LEU A 2 48.45 -49.97 22.94
N VAL A 3 48.55 -48.64 23.08
CA VAL A 3 47.56 -47.79 23.76
C VAL A 3 46.55 -47.33 22.71
N PRO A 4 45.24 -47.57 22.86
CA PRO A 4 44.27 -47.07 21.92
C PRO A 4 43.97 -45.58 22.15
N ASP A 5 44.14 -44.76 21.12
CA ASP A 5 43.70 -43.40 21.04
C ASP A 5 42.15 -43.30 21.04
N CYS A 6 41.57 -43.12 22.22
CA CYS A 6 40.11 -43.05 22.42
C CYS A 6 39.57 -41.60 22.48
N GLY A 7 40.39 -40.58 22.20
CA GLY A 7 40.02 -39.16 22.41
C GLY A 7 39.60 -38.41 21.16
N TYR A 8 40.01 -38.83 19.99
CA TYR A 8 39.89 -38.01 18.76
C TYR A 8 38.49 -38.10 18.10
N SER A 9 37.82 -39.23 18.26
CA SER A 9 36.52 -39.45 17.62
C SER A 9 35.37 -38.65 18.25
N SER A 10 35.41 -38.42 19.55
CA SER A 10 34.39 -37.66 20.28
C SER A 10 34.37 -36.17 19.95
N ILE A 11 35.56 -35.59 19.71
CA ILE A 11 35.69 -34.13 19.36
C ILE A 11 35.13 -33.85 17.98
N LEU A 12 35.31 -34.74 17.02
CA LEU A 12 34.77 -34.61 15.67
C LEU A 12 33.25 -34.70 15.64
N ILE A 13 32.67 -35.58 16.46
CA ILE A 13 31.23 -35.74 16.58
C ILE A 13 30.60 -34.50 17.22
N MET A 14 31.20 -33.94 18.28
CA MET A 14 30.73 -32.72 18.92
C MET A 14 30.79 -31.51 18.00
N LYS A 15 31.83 -31.34 17.20
CA LYS A 15 31.94 -30.29 16.18
C LYS A 15 30.82 -30.39 15.13
N LYS A 16 30.52 -31.61 14.69
CA LYS A 16 29.47 -31.84 13.68
C LYS A 16 28.08 -31.46 14.23
N TYR A 17 27.77 -31.80 15.47
CA TYR A 17 26.52 -31.41 16.13
C TYR A 17 26.46 -29.88 16.36
N TYR A 18 27.56 -29.24 16.68
CA TYR A 18 27.63 -27.80 16.86
C TYR A 18 27.28 -27.06 15.53
N TYR A 19 27.81 -27.50 14.39
CA TYR A 19 27.47 -26.90 13.09
C TYR A 19 26.00 -27.12 12.71
N ILE A 20 25.42 -28.28 13.03
CA ILE A 20 24.01 -28.55 12.77
C ILE A 20 23.11 -27.64 13.62
N VAL A 21 23.43 -27.46 14.88
CA VAL A 21 22.69 -26.55 15.79
C VAL A 21 22.80 -25.10 15.35
N VAL A 22 23.99 -24.64 14.95
CA VAL A 22 24.19 -23.28 14.43
C VAL A 22 23.43 -23.05 13.13
N CYS A 23 23.43 -24.01 12.19
CA CYS A 23 22.61 -23.93 10.97
C CYS A 23 21.11 -23.90 11.27
N MET A 24 20.64 -24.66 12.25
CA MET A 24 19.23 -24.68 12.66
C MET A 24 18.80 -23.34 13.28
N LEU A 25 19.68 -22.70 14.08
CA LEU A 25 19.44 -21.37 14.63
C LEU A 25 19.41 -20.26 13.57
N CYS A 26 20.20 -20.38 12.51
CA CYS A 26 20.18 -19.43 11.39
C CYS A 26 18.89 -19.50 10.54
N MET A 27 18.18 -20.62 10.53
CA MET A 27 16.92 -20.77 9.79
C MET A 27 15.71 -20.11 10.50
N MET A 28 15.83 -19.75 11.78
CA MET A 28 14.76 -19.09 12.54
C MET A 28 14.71 -17.58 12.35
N SER A 29 15.71 -16.97 11.70
CA SER A 29 15.73 -15.53 11.39
C SER A 29 15.07 -15.20 10.07
N SER A 30 14.05 -15.94 9.64
CA SER A 30 13.15 -15.50 8.58
C SER A 30 12.28 -14.36 9.12
N CYS A 31 12.89 -13.17 9.17
CA CYS A 31 12.18 -11.93 9.42
C CYS A 31 11.16 -11.79 8.28
N LYS A 32 9.88 -12.09 8.54
CA LYS A 32 8.78 -11.68 7.68
C LYS A 32 8.78 -10.17 7.71
N SER A 33 9.35 -9.55 6.69
CA SER A 33 9.17 -8.15 6.39
C SER A 33 7.65 -7.92 6.28
N LYS A 34 7.04 -7.29 7.27
CA LYS A 34 5.67 -6.78 7.14
C LYS A 34 5.72 -5.75 6.03
N GLU A 35 5.07 -6.04 4.92
CA GLU A 35 4.90 -5.10 3.83
C GLU A 35 4.04 -3.94 4.35
N GLN A 36 4.66 -2.83 4.68
CA GLN A 36 4.00 -1.61 5.16
C GLN A 36 3.35 -0.89 3.97
N VAL A 37 2.25 -1.46 3.50
CA VAL A 37 1.53 -0.96 2.32
C VAL A 37 0.93 0.41 2.56
N VAL A 38 0.59 0.74 3.81
CA VAL A 38 -0.03 2.02 4.17
C VAL A 38 0.99 3.17 4.15
N GLU A 39 2.22 2.95 4.62
CA GLU A 39 3.28 3.98 4.56
C GLU A 39 3.72 4.29 3.14
N THR A 40 3.67 3.32 2.23
CA THR A 40 4.06 3.54 0.83
C THR A 40 3.13 4.51 0.10
N ALA A 41 1.84 4.58 0.48
CA ALA A 41 0.90 5.53 -0.10
C ALA A 41 1.10 6.98 0.43
N ALA A 42 1.60 7.13 1.66
CA ALA A 42 1.77 8.44 2.31
C ALA A 42 3.11 9.14 1.97
N TYR A 43 4.07 8.44 1.38
CA TYR A 43 5.45 8.95 1.21
C TYR A 43 5.80 9.42 -0.20
N HIS A 44 4.85 9.44 -1.12
CA HIS A 44 5.13 9.96 -2.47
C HIS A 44 4.73 11.42 -2.59
N ASP A 45 5.64 12.25 -3.09
CA ASP A 45 5.36 13.59 -3.64
C ASP A 45 4.38 13.42 -4.82
N TYR A 46 3.10 13.28 -4.51
CA TYR A 46 2.03 13.28 -5.50
C TYR A 46 1.19 14.53 -5.32
N GLN A 47 0.76 15.06 -6.42
CA GLN A 47 -0.22 16.13 -6.45
C GLN A 47 -1.58 15.53 -6.75
N ILE A 48 -2.58 15.86 -5.95
CA ILE A 48 -3.96 15.40 -6.13
C ILE A 48 -4.89 16.60 -6.26
N GLU A 49 -5.79 16.51 -7.22
CA GLU A 49 -6.78 17.54 -7.51
C GLU A 49 -8.13 16.92 -7.77
N CYS A 50 -9.18 17.44 -7.16
CA CYS A 50 -10.54 17.03 -7.46
C CYS A 50 -11.08 17.77 -8.68
N LEU A 51 -11.53 17.01 -9.69
CA LEU A 51 -12.15 17.57 -10.89
C LEU A 51 -13.65 17.78 -10.73
N GLY A 52 -14.30 17.01 -9.85
CA GLY A 52 -15.73 17.13 -9.60
C GLY A 52 -16.31 15.94 -8.83
N THR A 53 -17.57 16.08 -8.44
CA THR A 53 -18.35 15.01 -7.82
C THR A 53 -19.59 14.76 -8.64
N ASN A 54 -19.84 13.50 -8.98
CA ASN A 54 -21.02 13.05 -9.70
C ASN A 54 -22.24 12.93 -8.76
N ILE A 55 -23.42 12.83 -9.32
CA ILE A 55 -24.71 12.73 -8.60
C ILE A 55 -24.74 11.50 -7.67
N ASP A 56 -24.07 10.40 -8.04
CA ASP A 56 -23.97 9.17 -7.26
C ASP A 56 -22.98 9.26 -6.08
N GLY A 57 -22.33 10.42 -5.89
CA GLY A 57 -21.32 10.64 -4.86
C GLY A 57 -19.90 10.17 -5.23
N THR A 58 -19.70 9.76 -6.50
CA THR A 58 -18.38 9.43 -7.02
C THR A 58 -17.56 10.69 -7.23
N GLN A 59 -16.35 10.76 -6.68
CA GLN A 59 -15.41 11.85 -6.87
C GLN A 59 -14.43 11.52 -8.00
N THR A 60 -14.31 12.41 -8.98
CA THR A 60 -13.32 12.33 -10.05
C THR A 60 -12.07 13.10 -9.64
N LEU A 61 -10.94 12.43 -9.59
CA LEU A 61 -9.67 12.96 -9.10
C LEU A 61 -8.60 12.84 -10.17
N LYS A 62 -7.78 13.88 -10.35
CA LYS A 62 -6.54 13.85 -11.12
C LYS A 62 -5.37 13.68 -10.14
N ILE A 63 -4.54 12.68 -10.38
CA ILE A 63 -3.41 12.33 -9.52
C ILE A 63 -2.15 12.24 -10.36
N TRP A 64 -1.12 12.95 -9.93
CA TRP A 64 0.21 12.87 -10.49
C TRP A 64 0.97 11.76 -9.72
N ALA A 65 1.08 10.59 -10.31
CA ALA A 65 1.74 9.44 -9.71
C ALA A 65 3.01 9.07 -10.47
N SER A 66 4.04 8.71 -9.73
CA SER A 66 5.28 8.18 -10.31
C SER A 66 5.26 6.66 -10.32
N GLY A 67 5.89 6.05 -11.32
CA GLY A 67 6.04 4.61 -11.41
C GLY A 67 7.21 4.21 -12.29
N SER A 68 7.65 2.96 -12.18
CA SER A 68 8.65 2.36 -13.07
C SER A 68 8.14 2.22 -14.50
N ASN A 69 6.83 2.14 -14.64
CA ASN A 69 6.09 2.13 -15.88
C ASN A 69 4.66 2.66 -15.66
N ARG A 70 3.92 2.84 -16.76
CA ARG A 70 2.54 3.35 -16.71
C ARG A 70 1.60 2.49 -15.86
N ALA A 71 1.70 1.17 -15.93
CA ALA A 71 0.82 0.27 -15.18
C ALA A 71 1.07 0.38 -13.67
N ASP A 72 2.32 0.52 -13.27
CA ASP A 72 2.72 0.75 -11.89
C ASP A 72 2.19 2.11 -11.39
N ALA A 73 2.38 3.20 -12.16
CA ALA A 73 1.83 4.51 -11.84
C ALA A 73 0.30 4.49 -11.67
N ILE A 74 -0.42 3.75 -12.52
CA ILE A 74 -1.88 3.59 -12.42
C ILE A 74 -2.27 2.91 -11.11
N GLU A 75 -1.60 1.84 -10.72
CA GLU A 75 -1.93 1.15 -9.46
C GLU A 75 -1.59 2.02 -8.25
N GLN A 76 -0.50 2.79 -8.29
CA GLN A 76 -0.17 3.77 -7.27
C GLN A 76 -1.22 4.88 -7.20
N ALA A 77 -1.64 5.44 -8.33
CA ALA A 77 -2.68 6.47 -8.39
C ALA A 77 -4.00 5.99 -7.78
N LYS A 78 -4.45 4.77 -8.09
CA LYS A 78 -5.66 4.18 -7.51
C LYS A 78 -5.56 4.05 -5.99
N LYS A 79 -4.44 3.50 -5.51
CA LYS A 79 -4.19 3.33 -4.08
C LYS A 79 -4.17 4.66 -3.35
N THR A 80 -3.43 5.64 -3.89
CA THR A 80 -3.34 6.99 -3.37
C THR A 80 -4.69 7.69 -3.34
N ALA A 81 -5.49 7.59 -4.42
CA ALA A 81 -6.82 8.18 -4.48
C ALA A 81 -7.72 7.71 -3.35
N VAL A 82 -7.80 6.39 -3.15
CA VAL A 82 -8.63 5.81 -2.07
C VAL A 82 -8.08 6.18 -0.71
N TYR A 83 -6.76 6.19 -0.54
CA TYR A 83 -6.11 6.57 0.71
C TYR A 83 -6.43 8.02 1.10
N GLU A 84 -6.26 8.96 0.17
CA GLU A 84 -6.51 10.38 0.41
C GLU A 84 -7.99 10.67 0.69
N VAL A 85 -8.91 10.09 -0.09
CA VAL A 85 -10.35 10.20 0.19
C VAL A 85 -10.70 9.62 1.57
N THR A 86 -10.00 8.56 1.97
CA THR A 86 -10.28 7.89 3.26
C THR A 86 -9.79 8.70 4.45
N PHE A 87 -8.55 9.21 4.43
CA PHE A 87 -7.88 9.72 5.63
C PHE A 87 -7.57 11.22 5.63
N SER A 88 -7.33 11.83 4.45
CA SER A 88 -6.90 13.23 4.37
C SER A 88 -8.01 14.17 3.91
N GLY A 89 -8.90 13.67 3.06
CA GLY A 89 -9.81 14.50 2.29
C GLY A 89 -9.09 15.24 1.16
N ILE A 90 -9.84 15.74 0.17
CA ILE A 90 -9.28 16.40 -1.02
C ILE A 90 -9.62 17.89 -0.97
N LYS A 91 -8.63 18.71 -0.68
CA LYS A 91 -8.80 20.16 -0.50
C LYS A 91 -8.51 20.98 -1.77
N SER A 92 -7.84 20.38 -2.75
CA SER A 92 -7.44 21.02 -4.00
C SER A 92 -8.44 20.72 -5.12
N GLY A 93 -8.71 21.68 -5.97
CA GLY A 93 -9.56 21.54 -7.15
C GLY A 93 -10.98 22.08 -6.98
N SER A 94 -11.97 21.40 -7.54
CA SER A 94 -13.35 21.83 -7.59
C SER A 94 -14.01 21.88 -6.19
N THR A 95 -14.75 22.95 -5.93
CA THR A 95 -15.55 23.14 -4.72
C THR A 95 -16.73 22.17 -4.58
N SER A 96 -17.09 21.46 -5.66
CA SER A 96 -18.12 20.41 -5.63
C SER A 96 -17.64 19.14 -4.91
N CYS A 97 -16.36 19.02 -4.63
CA CYS A 97 -15.77 17.88 -3.97
C CYS A 97 -15.89 17.98 -2.45
N ASN A 98 -16.11 16.82 -1.83
CA ASN A 98 -16.07 16.76 -0.37
C ASN A 98 -14.62 16.81 0.12
N ALA A 99 -14.26 17.91 0.77
CA ALA A 99 -12.91 18.16 1.28
C ALA A 99 -12.57 17.37 2.56
N TYR A 100 -13.56 16.79 3.22
CA TYR A 100 -13.35 16.04 4.45
C TYR A 100 -13.00 14.57 4.18
N PRO A 101 -12.21 13.90 5.03
CA PRO A 101 -11.95 12.48 4.90
C PRO A 101 -13.22 11.65 5.16
N VAL A 102 -13.23 10.38 4.73
CA VAL A 102 -14.28 9.42 5.08
C VAL A 102 -14.17 9.02 6.54
N ILE A 103 -12.94 8.86 7.02
CA ILE A 103 -12.60 8.54 8.41
C ILE A 103 -11.89 9.76 8.98
N ASP A 104 -12.53 10.43 9.94
CA ASP A 104 -11.97 11.62 10.58
C ASP A 104 -11.32 11.30 11.95
N GLU A 105 -11.33 10.03 12.38
CA GLU A 105 -10.67 9.59 13.60
C GLU A 105 -9.15 9.74 13.49
N ALA A 106 -8.58 10.57 14.35
CA ALA A 106 -7.14 10.70 14.45
C ALA A 106 -6.51 9.33 14.82
N ASN A 107 -5.43 8.96 14.15
CA ASN A 107 -4.73 7.67 14.33
C ASN A 107 -5.51 6.42 13.88
N ALA A 108 -6.58 6.54 13.10
CA ALA A 108 -7.33 5.39 12.57
C ALA A 108 -6.42 4.38 11.85
N VAL A 109 -5.46 4.86 11.05
CA VAL A 109 -4.48 4.00 10.34
C VAL A 109 -3.72 3.11 11.33
N LYS A 110 -3.24 3.67 12.44
CA LYS A 110 -2.48 2.93 13.45
C LYS A 110 -3.39 2.01 14.29
N LYS A 111 -4.59 2.50 14.63
CA LYS A 111 -5.57 1.73 15.42
C LYS A 111 -6.05 0.48 14.69
N TYR A 112 -6.21 0.57 13.38
CA TYR A 112 -6.69 -0.51 12.51
C TYR A 112 -5.62 -0.96 11.50
N GLU A 113 -4.34 -0.99 11.90
CA GLU A 113 -3.19 -1.22 11.02
C GLU A 113 -3.33 -2.51 10.20
N ASP A 114 -3.62 -3.63 10.84
CA ASP A 114 -3.75 -4.93 10.16
C ASP A 114 -4.91 -4.93 9.14
N TYR A 115 -6.01 -4.25 9.45
CA TYR A 115 -7.14 -4.09 8.55
C TYR A 115 -6.74 -3.28 7.31
N PHE A 116 -6.12 -2.11 7.50
CA PHE A 116 -5.75 -1.24 6.37
C PHE A 116 -4.60 -1.81 5.54
N ASN A 117 -3.64 -2.51 6.15
CA ASN A 117 -2.60 -3.24 5.43
C ASN A 117 -3.21 -4.28 4.49
N LYS A 118 -4.23 -5.02 4.93
CA LYS A 118 -4.97 -5.96 4.08
C LYS A 118 -5.84 -5.25 3.04
N PHE A 119 -6.54 -4.18 3.42
CA PHE A 119 -7.41 -3.40 2.54
C PHE A 119 -6.63 -2.79 1.37
N PHE A 120 -5.44 -2.22 1.62
CA PHE A 120 -4.56 -1.60 0.63
C PHE A 120 -3.49 -2.53 0.04
N SER A 121 -3.51 -3.83 0.34
CA SER A 121 -2.56 -4.78 -0.25
C SER A 121 -2.70 -4.90 -1.76
N ASN A 122 -1.72 -5.50 -2.43
CA ASN A 122 -1.82 -5.80 -3.86
C ASN A 122 -2.98 -6.75 -4.13
N GLY A 123 -4.02 -6.26 -4.83
CA GLY A 123 -5.29 -6.98 -5.01
C GLY A 123 -6.29 -6.79 -3.88
N GLY A 124 -6.01 -5.91 -2.92
CA GLY A 124 -6.88 -5.60 -1.78
C GLY A 124 -8.23 -4.99 -2.15
N ALA A 125 -9.09 -4.87 -1.15
CA ALA A 125 -10.49 -4.46 -1.33
C ALA A 125 -10.66 -3.03 -1.85
N TYR A 126 -9.67 -2.14 -1.68
CA TYR A 126 -9.69 -0.76 -2.19
C TYR A 126 -10.02 -0.68 -3.68
N LYS A 127 -9.59 -1.69 -4.47
CA LYS A 127 -9.82 -1.73 -5.93
C LYS A 127 -11.28 -1.73 -6.33
N LYS A 128 -12.18 -2.13 -5.44
CA LYS A 128 -13.63 -2.13 -5.68
C LYS A 128 -14.23 -0.72 -5.70
N TYR A 129 -13.54 0.24 -5.09
CA TYR A 129 -14.03 1.61 -4.87
C TYR A 129 -13.37 2.63 -5.78
N VAL A 130 -12.49 2.19 -6.69
CA VAL A 130 -11.77 3.06 -7.60
C VAL A 130 -11.73 2.48 -9.01
N SER A 131 -12.01 3.31 -9.99
CA SER A 131 -11.87 2.98 -11.41
C SER A 131 -11.07 4.06 -12.13
N ILE A 132 -10.45 3.70 -13.25
CA ILE A 132 -9.81 4.67 -14.13
C ILE A 132 -10.90 5.20 -15.06
N GLN A 133 -10.95 6.52 -15.24
CA GLN A 133 -11.73 7.09 -16.33
C GLN A 133 -11.04 6.69 -17.63
N ASN A 134 -11.84 6.22 -18.65
CA ASN A 134 -11.30 5.79 -19.93
C ASN A 134 -10.39 6.87 -20.52
N GLN A 135 -9.09 6.66 -20.35
CA GLN A 135 -8.07 7.51 -20.94
C GLN A 135 -7.45 6.72 -22.08
N GLU A 136 -7.65 7.21 -23.28
CA GLU A 136 -6.81 6.79 -24.38
C GLU A 136 -5.35 7.10 -24.02
N LYS A 137 -4.43 6.43 -24.70
CA LYS A 137 -2.98 6.58 -24.41
C LYS A 137 -2.49 8.00 -24.58
N SER A 138 -3.25 8.83 -25.36
CA SER A 138 -3.02 10.25 -25.65
C SER A 138 -3.35 11.20 -24.51
N ASP A 139 -4.20 10.79 -23.55
CA ASP A 139 -4.77 11.73 -22.54
C ASP A 139 -4.00 11.74 -21.23
N MET A 140 -2.99 10.89 -21.09
CA MET A 140 -2.10 10.90 -19.93
C MET A 140 -0.96 11.87 -20.17
N GLU A 141 -0.94 12.93 -19.39
CA GLU A 141 0.22 13.80 -19.31
C GLU A 141 1.39 13.02 -18.68
N GLU A 142 2.48 12.90 -19.43
CA GLU A 142 3.72 12.28 -18.93
C GLU A 142 4.80 13.36 -18.75
N LEU A 143 5.30 13.49 -17.53
CA LEU A 143 6.47 14.30 -17.21
C LEU A 143 7.67 13.36 -17.03
N LYS A 144 8.62 13.42 -17.96
CA LYS A 144 9.83 12.60 -17.90
C LYS A 144 10.83 13.18 -16.92
N GLY A 145 11.07 12.47 -15.83
CA GLY A 145 12.18 12.71 -14.90
C GLY A 145 13.44 11.92 -15.32
N LYS A 146 14.56 12.14 -14.62
CA LYS A 146 15.82 11.41 -14.89
C LYS A 146 15.70 9.91 -14.64
N ASP A 147 14.99 9.49 -13.60
CA ASP A 147 14.94 8.09 -13.13
C ASP A 147 13.52 7.52 -13.11
N ARG A 148 12.47 8.33 -13.20
CA ARG A 148 11.07 7.91 -13.18
C ARG A 148 10.22 8.84 -14.03
N SER A 149 9.19 8.28 -14.65
CA SER A 149 8.13 9.07 -15.30
C SER A 149 7.00 9.35 -14.30
N ILE A 150 6.45 10.56 -14.36
CA ILE A 150 5.30 11.00 -13.60
C ILE A 150 4.12 11.06 -14.56
N PHE A 151 3.01 10.43 -14.19
CA PHE A 151 1.81 10.37 -15.02
C PHE A 151 0.64 11.07 -14.32
N GLY A 152 -0.03 11.97 -15.04
CA GLY A 152 -1.31 12.55 -14.63
C GLY A 152 -2.44 11.56 -14.93
N ILE A 153 -3.02 10.94 -13.92
CA ILE A 153 -4.01 9.85 -14.03
C ILE A 153 -5.33 10.33 -13.46
N ILE A 154 -6.43 10.18 -14.24
CA ILE A 154 -7.77 10.48 -13.77
C ILE A 154 -8.44 9.21 -13.28
N VAL A 155 -8.89 9.24 -12.03
CA VAL A 155 -9.58 8.13 -11.38
C VAL A 155 -10.91 8.58 -10.79
N ASN A 156 -11.85 7.67 -10.73
CA ASN A 156 -13.15 7.86 -10.09
C ASN A 156 -13.16 7.05 -8.80
N VAL A 157 -13.40 7.70 -7.65
CA VAL A 157 -13.51 7.06 -6.34
C VAL A 157 -14.95 7.10 -5.88
N ASN A 158 -15.56 5.93 -5.66
CA ASN A 158 -16.90 5.82 -5.10
C ASN A 158 -16.86 6.01 -3.58
N ARG A 159 -16.86 7.27 -3.16
CA ARG A 159 -16.77 7.67 -1.76
C ARG A 159 -17.94 7.13 -0.92
N SER A 160 -19.15 7.12 -1.49
CA SER A 160 -20.35 6.69 -0.77
C SER A 160 -20.30 5.21 -0.42
N GLU A 161 -19.90 4.36 -1.37
CA GLU A 161 -19.75 2.92 -1.13
C GLU A 161 -18.56 2.61 -0.23
N LEU A 162 -17.49 3.38 -0.35
CA LEU A 162 -16.33 3.26 0.54
C LEU A 162 -16.71 3.54 2.01
N ARG A 163 -17.52 4.57 2.25
CA ARG A 163 -18.06 4.89 3.58
C ARG A 163 -18.91 3.75 4.13
N LYS A 164 -19.87 3.26 3.34
CA LYS A 164 -20.74 2.13 3.73
C LYS A 164 -19.94 0.87 4.06
N HIS A 165 -18.83 0.64 3.34
CA HIS A 165 -17.94 -0.47 3.63
C HIS A 165 -17.32 -0.35 5.01
N PHE A 166 -16.75 0.81 5.34
CA PHE A 166 -16.14 1.03 6.65
C PHE A 166 -17.17 1.04 7.80
N GLU A 167 -18.40 1.48 7.56
CA GLU A 167 -19.51 1.38 8.52
C GLU A 167 -19.88 -0.09 8.78
N LYS A 168 -19.94 -0.92 7.72
CA LYS A 168 -20.22 -2.35 7.82
C LYS A 168 -19.14 -3.10 8.61
N ASP A 169 -17.89 -2.72 8.40
CA ASP A 169 -16.74 -3.34 9.05
C ASP A 169 -16.46 -2.75 10.46
N ASN A 170 -17.34 -1.87 10.96
CA ASN A 170 -17.23 -1.18 12.26
C ASN A 170 -15.95 -0.37 12.43
N ILE A 171 -15.39 0.14 11.33
CA ILE A 171 -14.25 1.06 11.36
C ILE A 171 -14.71 2.48 11.69
N ILE A 172 -15.89 2.88 11.20
CA ILE A 172 -16.54 4.15 11.56
C ILE A 172 -17.92 3.89 12.19
N VAL A 173 -18.27 4.70 13.16
CA VAL A 173 -19.58 4.66 13.82
C VAL A 173 -20.58 5.45 12.98
N LYS A 174 -21.82 4.94 12.88
CA LYS A 174 -22.93 5.63 12.21
C LYS A 174 -23.36 6.87 12.96
#